data_ec88ac8e24b389e43d3a261b1c73b0da
#
_entry.id   ec88ac8e24b389e43d3a261b1c73b0da
#
_cell.length_a   1.000
_cell.length_b   1.000
_cell.length_c   1.000
_cell.angle_alpha   90.00
_cell.angle_beta   90.00
_cell.angle_gamma   90.00
#
_symmetry.space_group_name_H-M   'P 1'
#
loop_
_entity.id
_entity.type
_entity.pdbx_description
1 polymer ?
#
loop_
_entity_poly.entity_id
_entity_poly.type
_entity_poly.pdbx_seq_one_letter_code
_entity_poly.pdbx_strand_id
1 'polypeptide(L)'
;MDQEKKTAAPEEELMTEETAEAAAEEKTPEDKKAKKKKSKEAEALEQCEAEKKELEDRYLRLMAEYDNYRRRTQKERDNIYPDAVADTLKELLPLLDNLQRALETPCADESYITGIRMIQTGFEEYLKRMGVEAFGKAGDPFDPNLHNAVMHIEDENLEKNVVAQVFQSGYRRGDRILRHAMVQQAN
;
A
#
# COMPACT_ATOMS: atom_id res chain seq x y z
N MET A 1 -18.45 -25.61 -44.46
CA MET A 1 -19.81 -26.16 -44.62
C MET A 1 -20.66 -25.33 -43.72
N ASP A 2 -21.11 -24.24 -44.24
CA ASP A 2 -22.40 -24.01 -44.95
C ASP A 2 -23.45 -23.60 -43.94
N GLN A 3 -23.78 -22.45 -44.01
CA GLN A 3 -24.71 -21.59 -44.79
C GLN A 3 -25.88 -21.20 -43.89
N GLU A 4 -26.02 -19.92 -43.68
CA GLU A 4 -26.90 -18.99 -44.41
C GLU A 4 -28.40 -19.31 -44.20
N LYS A 5 -29.23 -18.42 -43.91
CA LYS A 5 -29.77 -17.19 -44.54
C LYS A 5 -31.01 -16.77 -43.74
N LYS A 6 -31.25 -15.56 -43.47
CA LYS A 6 -31.71 -14.41 -44.24
C LYS A 6 -33.19 -14.08 -44.04
N THR A 7 -33.46 -12.86 -43.66
CA THR A 7 -34.46 -11.89 -44.17
C THR A 7 -35.94 -12.16 -43.89
N ALA A 8 -36.84 -11.27 -43.70
CA ALA A 8 -36.96 -9.83 -43.98
C ALA A 8 -38.22 -9.30 -43.26
N ALA A 9 -38.23 -8.01 -43.03
CA ALA A 9 -39.47 -7.24 -42.96
C ALA A 9 -40.10 -7.11 -44.36
N PRO A 10 -41.31 -6.66 -44.59
CA PRO A 10 -41.69 -5.25 -44.53
C PRO A 10 -43.16 -4.94 -44.13
N GLU A 11 -43.38 -3.74 -43.66
CA GLU A 11 -44.14 -2.63 -44.25
C GLU A 11 -45.67 -2.74 -44.35
N GLU A 12 -46.24 -1.65 -43.81
CA GLU A 12 -47.26 -0.73 -44.36
C GLU A 12 -48.71 -1.21 -44.29
N GLU A 13 -49.69 -0.43 -43.97
CA GLU A 13 -50.16 0.95 -44.20
C GLU A 13 -51.39 1.21 -43.29
N LEU A 14 -51.47 2.31 -42.69
CA LEU A 14 -52.23 3.54 -43.02
C LEU A 14 -53.77 3.44 -43.10
N MET A 15 -54.37 4.42 -42.41
CA MET A 15 -55.71 5.01 -42.56
C MET A 15 -56.92 4.24 -42.04
N THR A 16 -57.70 4.79 -41.17
CA THR A 16 -58.63 5.91 -41.42
C THR A 16 -59.22 6.46 -40.13
N GLU A 17 -59.33 7.77 -40.12
CA GLU A 17 -60.19 8.54 -39.25
C GLU A 17 -61.66 8.17 -39.38
N GLU A 18 -62.39 8.31 -38.38
CA GLU A 18 -63.61 9.10 -38.20
C GLU A 18 -64.62 8.50 -37.22
N THR A 19 -65.01 9.42 -36.32
CA THR A 19 -66.33 9.55 -35.70
C THR A 19 -66.86 8.47 -34.78
N ALA A 20 -66.96 8.80 -33.54
CA ALA A 20 -68.24 8.80 -32.82
C ALA A 20 -68.14 9.60 -31.51
N GLU A 21 -68.84 10.62 -31.47
CA GLU A 21 -69.26 11.52 -30.42
C GLU A 21 -69.93 10.77 -29.26
N ALA A 22 -69.69 11.32 -28.05
CA ALA A 22 -70.59 11.33 -26.91
C ALA A 22 -70.93 10.02 -26.19
N ALA A 23 -70.22 9.80 -25.09
CA ALA A 23 -70.85 9.35 -23.86
C ALA A 23 -70.13 10.01 -22.66
N ALA A 24 -70.66 11.10 -22.19
CA ALA A 24 -70.33 11.69 -20.90
C ALA A 24 -70.86 10.76 -19.81
N GLU A 25 -70.01 9.85 -19.32
CA GLU A 25 -70.27 9.17 -18.05
C GLU A 25 -69.82 10.05 -16.90
N GLU A 26 -70.77 10.55 -16.15
CA GLU A 26 -70.62 11.16 -14.81
C GLU A 26 -69.87 10.21 -13.90
N LYS A 27 -68.59 10.43 -13.75
CA LYS A 27 -67.77 9.77 -12.71
C LYS A 27 -68.13 10.34 -11.37
N THR A 28 -68.79 9.54 -10.54
CA THR A 28 -69.13 9.81 -9.16
C THR A 28 -67.95 10.28 -8.31
N PRO A 29 -68.15 11.13 -7.29
CA PRO A 29 -67.06 11.68 -6.45
C PRO A 29 -66.24 10.62 -5.72
N GLU A 30 -66.69 9.40 -5.61
CA GLU A 30 -65.99 8.28 -4.98
C GLU A 30 -64.89 7.70 -5.84
N ASP A 31 -65.02 7.62 -7.16
CA ASP A 31 -63.98 7.13 -8.08
C ASP A 31 -62.78 8.09 -8.17
N LYS A 32 -63.00 9.40 -8.03
CA LYS A 32 -61.95 10.42 -8.00
C LYS A 32 -61.16 10.34 -6.70
N LYS A 33 -61.77 10.00 -5.56
CA LYS A 33 -61.10 9.82 -4.26
C LYS A 33 -60.28 8.50 -4.24
N ALA A 34 -60.78 7.43 -4.83
CA ALA A 34 -60.07 6.15 -4.91
C ALA A 34 -58.87 6.21 -5.84
N LYS A 35 -58.95 6.92 -7.00
CA LYS A 35 -57.80 7.16 -7.88
C LYS A 35 -56.71 8.04 -7.23
N LYS A 36 -57.12 9.09 -6.48
CA LYS A 36 -56.22 9.98 -5.79
C LYS A 36 -55.53 9.31 -4.59
N LYS A 37 -56.16 8.31 -3.96
CA LYS A 37 -55.59 7.50 -2.88
C LYS A 37 -54.59 6.51 -3.45
N LYS A 38 -54.89 5.80 -4.53
CA LYS A 38 -53.97 4.89 -5.24
C LYS A 38 -52.75 5.61 -5.82
N SER A 39 -52.89 6.84 -6.31
CA SER A 39 -51.77 7.65 -6.80
C SER A 39 -50.83 8.04 -5.66
N LYS A 40 -51.33 8.43 -4.49
CA LYS A 40 -50.52 8.78 -3.31
C LYS A 40 -49.84 7.56 -2.70
N GLU A 41 -50.50 6.40 -2.71
CA GLU A 41 -49.90 5.13 -2.26
C GLU A 41 -48.78 4.69 -3.20
N ALA A 42 -48.93 4.86 -4.53
CA ALA A 42 -47.89 4.55 -5.52
C ALA A 42 -46.68 5.49 -5.38
N GLU A 43 -46.90 6.81 -5.20
CA GLU A 43 -45.83 7.77 -4.96
C GLU A 43 -45.04 7.47 -3.64
N ALA A 44 -45.78 7.10 -2.57
CA ALA A 44 -45.15 6.70 -1.29
C ALA A 44 -44.34 5.41 -1.42
N LEU A 45 -44.79 4.48 -2.26
CA LEU A 45 -44.12 3.21 -2.50
C LEU A 45 -42.84 3.44 -3.31
N GLU A 46 -42.87 4.28 -4.34
CA GLU A 46 -41.68 4.68 -5.12
C GLU A 46 -40.66 5.41 -4.25
N GLN A 47 -41.09 6.31 -3.36
CA GLN A 47 -40.19 7.00 -2.44
C GLN A 47 -39.54 6.00 -1.46
N CYS A 48 -40.29 5.07 -0.90
CA CYS A 48 -39.78 4.05 -0.01
C CYS A 48 -38.78 3.11 -0.70
N GLU A 49 -39.07 2.74 -1.96
CA GLU A 49 -38.13 1.92 -2.76
C GLU A 49 -36.84 2.69 -3.10
N ALA A 50 -36.95 4.00 -3.41
CA ALA A 50 -35.79 4.83 -3.65
C ALA A 50 -34.92 5.00 -2.40
N GLU A 51 -35.54 5.27 -1.25
CA GLU A 51 -34.85 5.35 0.05
C GLU A 51 -34.19 4.01 0.42
N LYS A 52 -34.88 2.90 0.22
CA LYS A 52 -34.35 1.57 0.44
C LYS A 52 -33.11 1.31 -0.40
N LYS A 53 -33.17 1.64 -1.69
CA LYS A 53 -32.03 1.48 -2.61
C LYS A 53 -30.84 2.35 -2.20
N GLU A 54 -31.09 3.60 -1.84
CA GLU A 54 -30.02 4.48 -1.34
C GLU A 54 -29.38 3.93 -0.06
N LEU A 55 -30.19 3.37 0.83
CA LEU A 55 -29.72 2.79 2.08
C LEU A 55 -28.91 1.50 1.83
N GLU A 56 -29.36 0.67 0.88
CA GLU A 56 -28.62 -0.53 0.43
C GLU A 56 -27.24 -0.15 -0.19
N ASP A 57 -27.21 0.88 -1.05
CA ASP A 57 -25.97 1.36 -1.64
C ASP A 57 -25.00 1.91 -0.58
N ARG A 58 -25.52 2.66 0.40
CA ARG A 58 -24.74 3.15 1.54
C ARG A 58 -24.21 1.99 2.40
N TYR A 59 -25.05 0.99 2.64
CA TYR A 59 -24.67 -0.19 3.41
C TYR A 59 -23.56 -1.00 2.71
N LEU A 60 -23.69 -1.25 1.41
CA LEU A 60 -22.67 -1.95 0.62
C LEU A 60 -21.34 -1.20 0.62
N ARG A 61 -21.40 0.11 0.46
CA ARG A 61 -20.21 0.95 0.54
C ARG A 61 -19.55 0.89 1.91
N LEU A 62 -20.34 1.01 2.98
CA LEU A 62 -19.84 0.91 4.35
C LEU A 62 -19.21 -0.45 4.65
N MET A 63 -19.83 -1.54 4.18
CA MET A 63 -19.24 -2.88 4.28
C MET A 63 -17.87 -2.97 3.60
N ALA A 64 -17.75 -2.44 2.38
CA ALA A 64 -16.49 -2.45 1.67
C ALA A 64 -15.41 -1.62 2.39
N GLU A 65 -15.78 -0.44 2.92
CA GLU A 65 -14.89 0.40 3.72
C GLU A 65 -14.46 -0.29 5.02
N TYR A 66 -15.38 -0.98 5.69
CA TYR A 66 -15.10 -1.73 6.92
C TYR A 66 -14.15 -2.91 6.67
N ASP A 67 -14.36 -3.67 5.59
CA ASP A 67 -13.46 -4.77 5.21
C ASP A 67 -12.04 -4.26 4.90
N ASN A 68 -11.93 -3.14 4.17
CA ASN A 68 -10.65 -2.51 3.91
C ASN A 68 -9.97 -2.03 5.21
N TYR A 69 -10.74 -1.41 6.11
CA TYR A 69 -10.25 -0.99 7.42
C TYR A 69 -9.76 -2.18 8.24
N ARG A 70 -10.54 -3.25 8.31
CA ARG A 70 -10.19 -4.47 9.05
C ARG A 70 -8.89 -5.10 8.54
N ARG A 71 -8.74 -5.21 7.21
CA ARG A 71 -7.51 -5.74 6.59
C ARG A 71 -6.30 -4.87 6.87
N ARG A 72 -6.47 -3.54 6.81
CA ARG A 72 -5.40 -2.59 7.13
C ARG A 72 -4.99 -2.69 8.60
N THR A 73 -5.94 -2.63 9.51
CA THR A 73 -5.69 -2.71 10.94
C THR A 73 -5.03 -4.03 11.34
N GLN A 74 -5.40 -5.14 10.69
CA GLN A 74 -4.73 -6.41 10.94
C GLN A 74 -3.25 -6.35 10.53
N LYS A 75 -2.94 -5.82 9.35
CA LYS A 75 -1.55 -5.64 8.89
C LYS A 75 -0.76 -4.69 9.81
N GLU A 76 -1.38 -3.60 10.25
CA GLU A 76 -0.76 -2.67 11.20
C GLU A 76 -0.42 -3.38 12.51
N ARG A 77 -1.32 -4.18 13.06
CA ARG A 77 -1.08 -4.99 14.27
C ARG A 77 0.06 -5.99 14.10
N ASP A 78 0.08 -6.69 12.99
CA ASP A 78 1.12 -7.69 12.69
C ASP A 78 2.50 -7.04 12.58
N ASN A 79 2.56 -5.76 12.17
CA ASN A 79 3.79 -5.00 12.02
C ASN A 79 4.25 -4.27 13.30
N ILE A 80 3.39 -4.05 14.29
CA ILE A 80 3.74 -3.30 15.51
C ILE A 80 4.99 -3.89 16.20
N TYR A 81 5.04 -5.20 16.41
CA TYR A 81 6.17 -5.81 17.09
C TYR A 81 7.46 -5.78 16.24
N PRO A 82 7.45 -6.17 14.97
CA PRO A 82 8.61 -6.01 14.09
C PRO A 82 9.11 -4.56 14.00
N ASP A 83 8.19 -3.59 13.99
CA ASP A 83 8.52 -2.17 13.89
C ASP A 83 9.18 -1.67 15.18
N ALA A 84 8.62 -1.98 16.34
CA ALA A 84 9.19 -1.62 17.64
C ALA A 84 10.59 -2.20 17.83
N VAL A 85 10.81 -3.46 17.44
CA VAL A 85 12.13 -4.09 17.48
C VAL A 85 13.10 -3.40 16.53
N ALA A 86 12.68 -3.06 15.32
CA ALA A 86 13.52 -2.38 14.35
C ALA A 86 13.95 -0.99 14.84
N ASP A 87 13.04 -0.23 15.44
CA ASP A 87 13.33 1.09 15.99
C ASP A 87 14.29 1.00 17.18
N THR A 88 14.08 0.05 18.09
CA THR A 88 15.01 -0.19 19.20
C THR A 88 16.41 -0.56 18.71
N LEU A 89 16.50 -1.45 17.71
CA LEU A 89 17.78 -1.85 17.13
C LEU A 89 18.49 -0.66 16.46
N LYS A 90 17.75 0.21 15.77
CA LYS A 90 18.28 1.39 15.14
C LYS A 90 18.94 2.35 16.15
N GLU A 91 18.36 2.50 17.34
CA GLU A 91 18.94 3.31 18.42
C GLU A 91 20.22 2.70 19.03
N LEU A 92 20.39 1.37 18.93
CA LEU A 92 21.59 0.68 19.41
C LEU A 92 22.75 0.72 18.41
N LEU A 93 22.52 0.94 17.11
CA LEU A 93 23.57 0.95 16.10
C LEU A 93 24.71 1.98 16.37
N PRO A 94 24.46 3.19 16.89
CA PRO A 94 25.52 4.13 17.22
C PRO A 94 26.50 3.59 18.29
N LEU A 95 26.03 2.69 19.17
CA LEU A 95 26.92 2.05 20.14
C LEU A 95 27.93 1.13 19.44
N LEU A 96 27.50 0.39 18.43
CA LEU A 96 28.39 -0.44 17.62
C LEU A 96 29.40 0.41 16.83
N ASP A 97 28.94 1.54 16.26
CA ASP A 97 29.83 2.49 15.55
C ASP A 97 30.93 3.03 16.49
N ASN A 98 30.59 3.31 17.75
CA ASN A 98 31.55 3.74 18.75
C ASN A 98 32.57 2.65 19.12
N LEU A 99 32.14 1.38 19.17
CA LEU A 99 33.03 0.24 19.37
C LEU A 99 33.99 0.07 18.19
N GLN A 100 33.50 0.21 16.96
CA GLN A 100 34.34 0.17 15.75
C GLN A 100 35.38 1.29 15.78
N ARG A 101 34.96 2.52 16.09
CA ARG A 101 35.86 3.65 16.20
C ARG A 101 36.93 3.49 17.32
N ALA A 102 36.53 2.85 18.42
CA ALA A 102 37.48 2.54 19.50
C ALA A 102 38.56 1.56 19.07
N LEU A 103 38.23 0.59 18.20
CA LEU A 103 39.18 -0.38 17.62
C LEU A 103 40.11 0.25 16.56
N GLU A 104 39.66 1.30 15.87
CA GLU A 104 40.49 2.06 14.92
C GLU A 104 41.51 2.98 15.62
N THR A 105 41.27 3.28 16.90
CA THR A 105 42.17 4.14 17.67
C THR A 105 43.42 3.36 18.09
N PRO A 106 44.62 3.79 17.76
CA PRO A 106 45.85 3.12 18.16
C PRO A 106 45.98 3.01 19.68
N CYS A 107 46.07 1.79 20.18
CA CYS A 107 46.27 1.51 21.60
C CYS A 107 47.46 0.55 21.77
N ALA A 108 48.32 0.82 22.75
CA ALA A 108 49.49 -0.04 23.02
C ALA A 108 49.16 -1.30 23.85
N ASP A 109 47.96 -1.37 24.43
CA ASP A 109 47.53 -2.49 25.25
C ASP A 109 46.70 -3.51 24.41
N GLU A 110 47.37 -4.61 24.05
CA GLU A 110 46.74 -5.67 23.28
C GLU A 110 45.57 -6.36 24.04
N SER A 111 45.63 -6.42 25.37
CA SER A 111 44.58 -6.99 26.20
C SER A 111 43.31 -6.18 26.11
N TYR A 112 43.44 -4.87 26.12
CA TYR A 112 42.31 -3.93 25.96
C TYR A 112 41.68 -4.05 24.59
N ILE A 113 42.46 -4.06 23.50
CA ILE A 113 41.97 -4.23 22.14
C ILE A 113 41.24 -5.55 21.98
N THR A 114 41.80 -6.63 22.53
CA THR A 114 41.17 -7.96 22.50
C THR A 114 39.85 -7.98 23.24
N GLY A 115 39.74 -7.31 24.39
CA GLY A 115 38.51 -7.17 25.15
C GLY A 115 37.40 -6.45 24.36
N ILE A 116 37.72 -5.32 23.73
CA ILE A 116 36.76 -4.57 22.90
C ILE A 116 36.34 -5.40 21.69
N ARG A 117 37.25 -6.10 21.02
CA ARG A 117 36.93 -6.97 19.87
C ARG A 117 35.98 -8.09 20.27
N MET A 118 36.15 -8.68 21.44
CA MET A 118 35.22 -9.70 21.96
C MET A 118 33.83 -9.12 22.18
N ILE A 119 33.73 -7.93 22.72
CA ILE A 119 32.44 -7.23 22.90
C ILE A 119 31.78 -6.96 21.54
N GLN A 120 32.53 -6.44 20.57
CA GLN A 120 32.02 -6.19 19.22
C GLN A 120 31.50 -7.49 18.57
N THR A 121 32.29 -8.55 18.60
CA THR A 121 31.91 -9.87 18.05
C THR A 121 30.62 -10.40 18.70
N GLY A 122 30.54 -10.30 20.03
CA GLY A 122 29.34 -10.72 20.76
C GLY A 122 28.11 -9.91 20.38
N PHE A 123 28.28 -8.61 20.12
CA PHE A 123 27.19 -7.76 19.66
C PHE A 123 26.76 -8.08 18.23
N GLU A 124 27.70 -8.31 17.33
CA GLU A 124 27.42 -8.73 15.95
C GLU A 124 26.71 -10.10 15.89
N GLU A 125 27.11 -11.05 16.74
CA GLU A 125 26.42 -12.34 16.87
C GLU A 125 24.99 -12.17 17.40
N TYR A 126 24.79 -11.24 18.34
CA TYR A 126 23.45 -10.91 18.82
C TYR A 126 22.58 -10.35 17.69
N LEU A 127 23.10 -9.40 16.92
CA LEU A 127 22.39 -8.83 15.76
C LEU A 127 22.00 -9.91 14.73
N LYS A 128 22.93 -10.84 14.43
CA LYS A 128 22.67 -11.98 13.54
C LYS A 128 21.52 -12.86 14.05
N ARG A 129 21.47 -13.13 15.36
CA ARG A 129 20.38 -13.89 15.97
C ARG A 129 19.04 -13.16 15.88
N MET A 130 19.05 -11.83 15.89
CA MET A 130 17.86 -11.01 15.67
C MET A 130 17.46 -10.86 14.19
N GLY A 131 18.19 -11.53 13.28
CA GLY A 131 17.97 -11.49 11.84
C GLY A 131 18.43 -10.19 11.21
N VAL A 132 19.38 -9.48 11.83
CA VAL A 132 19.98 -8.25 11.31
C VAL A 132 21.26 -8.59 10.56
N GLU A 133 21.38 -8.10 9.33
CA GLU A 133 22.54 -8.26 8.46
C GLU A 133 23.18 -6.90 8.18
N ALA A 134 24.51 -6.86 8.26
CA ALA A 134 25.29 -5.71 7.84
C ALA A 134 25.49 -5.75 6.32
N PHE A 135 25.44 -4.60 5.67
CA PHE A 135 25.71 -4.43 4.25
C PHE A 135 26.51 -3.15 3.98
N GLY A 136 26.96 -2.98 2.75
CA GLY A 136 27.81 -1.87 2.32
C GLY A 136 29.25 -2.15 2.66
N LYS A 137 29.94 -2.90 1.81
CA LYS A 137 31.39 -3.12 1.89
C LYS A 137 32.08 -2.33 0.79
N ALA A 138 33.34 -1.98 1.01
CA ALA A 138 34.15 -1.40 -0.07
C ALA A 138 34.27 -2.42 -1.21
N GLY A 139 34.05 -1.96 -2.46
CA GLY A 139 33.99 -2.79 -3.66
C GLY A 139 32.57 -3.28 -4.04
N ASP A 140 31.57 -3.08 -3.19
CA ASP A 140 30.17 -3.41 -3.54
C ASP A 140 29.64 -2.42 -4.61
N PRO A 141 28.75 -2.86 -5.51
CA PRO A 141 28.06 -1.94 -6.43
C PRO A 141 27.20 -0.96 -5.64
N PHE A 142 27.23 0.31 -6.03
CA PHE A 142 26.41 1.33 -5.40
C PHE A 142 24.93 1.17 -5.74
N ASP A 143 24.08 1.04 -4.72
CA ASP A 143 22.62 1.01 -4.84
C ASP A 143 22.03 2.18 -4.03
N PRO A 144 21.35 3.15 -4.68
CA PRO A 144 20.72 4.27 -3.98
C PRO A 144 19.67 3.87 -2.93
N ASN A 145 19.09 2.67 -3.04
CA ASN A 145 18.13 2.18 -2.06
C ASN A 145 18.80 1.68 -0.77
N LEU A 146 20.05 1.28 -0.84
CA LEU A 146 20.81 0.72 0.28
C LEU A 146 21.85 1.70 0.82
N HIS A 147 22.46 2.47 -0.08
CA HIS A 147 23.62 3.32 0.22
C HIS A 147 23.25 4.80 0.17
N ASN A 148 23.82 5.57 1.09
CA ASN A 148 23.78 7.01 1.09
C ASN A 148 25.18 7.55 0.76
N ALA A 149 25.38 8.04 -0.46
CA ALA A 149 26.64 8.64 -0.88
C ALA A 149 26.80 10.00 -0.20
N VAL A 150 27.80 10.10 0.68
CA VAL A 150 28.16 11.33 1.38
C VAL A 150 29.22 12.10 0.62
N MET A 151 30.11 11.37 -0.06
CA MET A 151 31.19 11.91 -0.86
C MET A 151 31.33 11.16 -2.18
N HIS A 152 31.82 11.85 -3.18
CA HIS A 152 32.16 11.29 -4.47
C HIS A 152 33.65 11.44 -4.72
N ILE A 153 34.29 10.43 -5.30
CA ILE A 153 35.68 10.43 -5.68
C ILE A 153 35.84 9.95 -7.10
N GLU A 154 36.74 10.58 -7.85
CA GLU A 154 37.20 10.10 -9.14
C GLU A 154 38.51 9.34 -8.93
N ASP A 155 38.50 8.04 -9.11
CA ASP A 155 39.67 7.16 -9.01
C ASP A 155 39.73 6.21 -10.20
N GLU A 156 40.77 6.35 -11.00
CA GLU A 156 40.99 5.55 -12.22
C GLU A 156 41.17 4.04 -11.92
N ASN A 157 41.46 3.67 -10.69
CA ASN A 157 41.64 2.26 -10.27
C ASN A 157 40.34 1.58 -9.83
N LEU A 158 39.25 2.36 -9.68
CA LEU A 158 37.95 1.84 -9.25
C LEU A 158 36.96 1.81 -10.41
N GLU A 159 36.08 0.83 -10.40
CA GLU A 159 35.01 0.74 -11.36
C GLU A 159 33.98 1.85 -11.15
N LYS A 160 33.17 2.12 -12.17
CA LYS A 160 32.10 3.12 -12.06
C LYS A 160 30.98 2.64 -11.16
N ASN A 161 30.43 3.58 -10.37
CA ASN A 161 29.31 3.30 -9.47
C ASN A 161 29.62 2.21 -8.42
N VAL A 162 30.80 2.24 -7.83
CA VAL A 162 31.23 1.32 -6.78
C VAL A 162 31.42 2.07 -5.48
N VAL A 163 31.22 1.39 -4.36
CA VAL A 163 31.53 1.90 -3.02
C VAL A 163 33.05 1.90 -2.84
N ALA A 164 33.66 3.10 -2.84
CA ALA A 164 35.10 3.26 -2.61
C ALA A 164 35.45 3.04 -1.13
N GLN A 165 34.72 3.66 -0.24
CA GLN A 165 34.94 3.56 1.21
C GLN A 165 33.61 3.59 1.96
N VAL A 166 33.55 2.90 3.08
CA VAL A 166 32.38 2.87 3.96
C VAL A 166 32.73 3.65 5.24
N PHE A 167 32.02 4.76 5.47
CA PHE A 167 32.16 5.54 6.70
C PHE A 167 31.31 4.98 7.83
N GLN A 168 30.15 4.41 7.45
CA GLN A 168 29.23 3.84 8.41
C GLN A 168 28.49 2.66 7.77
N SER A 169 28.55 1.49 8.38
CA SER A 169 27.91 0.28 7.87
C SER A 169 26.39 0.41 7.88
N GLY A 170 25.75 -0.09 6.81
CA GLY A 170 24.31 -0.24 6.73
C GLY A 170 23.84 -1.51 7.42
N TYR A 171 22.60 -1.49 7.90
CA TYR A 171 21.98 -2.66 8.54
C TYR A 171 20.56 -2.84 8.04
N ARG A 172 20.19 -4.10 7.79
CA ARG A 172 18.82 -4.49 7.39
C ARG A 172 18.35 -5.67 8.22
N ARG A 173 17.03 -5.80 8.37
CA ARG A 173 16.38 -6.96 8.97
C ARG A 173 15.36 -7.51 7.99
N GLY A 174 15.69 -8.61 7.32
CA GLY A 174 14.92 -9.08 6.17
C GLY A 174 14.85 -8.00 5.08
N ASP A 175 13.64 -7.64 4.66
CA ASP A 175 13.42 -6.59 3.64
C ASP A 175 13.44 -5.17 4.20
N ARG A 176 13.45 -5.01 5.52
CA ARG A 176 13.42 -3.69 6.16
C ARG A 176 14.82 -3.15 6.40
N ILE A 177 15.11 -1.98 5.86
CA ILE A 177 16.34 -1.25 6.10
C ILE A 177 16.22 -0.53 7.46
N LEU A 178 17.11 -0.85 8.39
CA LEU A 178 17.22 -0.18 9.69
C LEU A 178 18.02 1.12 9.55
N ARG A 179 19.10 1.07 8.77
CA ARG A 179 19.97 2.22 8.48
C ARG A 179 20.69 2.01 7.14
N HIS A 180 20.72 3.03 6.30
CA HIS A 180 21.49 3.03 5.06
C HIS A 180 23.00 3.10 5.39
N ALA A 181 23.83 2.47 4.56
CA ALA A 181 25.28 2.63 4.69
C ALA A 181 25.68 4.03 4.21
N MET A 182 26.51 4.71 4.98
CA MET A 182 27.15 5.97 4.53
C MET A 182 28.45 5.63 3.84
N VAL A 183 28.51 5.93 2.56
CA VAL A 183 29.61 5.50 1.68
C VAL A 183 30.19 6.66 0.88
N GLN A 184 31.41 6.45 0.42
CA GLN A 184 32.03 7.23 -0.64
C GLN A 184 31.82 6.46 -1.93
N GLN A 185 31.24 7.10 -2.93
CA GLN A 185 31.01 6.53 -4.25
C GLN A 185 32.17 6.87 -5.17
N ALA A 186 32.62 5.90 -5.95
CA ALA A 186 33.60 6.11 -7.04
C ALA A 186 32.93 6.32 -8.39
N ASN A 187 33.50 7.23 -9.21
CA ASN A 187 33.20 7.51 -10.63
C ASN A 187 31.72 7.56 -11.00
#